data_e2ce4db1bcac3c3536e17c3b01071aaa
#
_entry.id   e2ce4db1bcac3c3536e17c3b01071aaa
#
_cell.length_a   1.000
_cell.length_b   1.000
_cell.length_c   1.000
_cell.angle_alpha   90.00
_cell.angle_beta   90.00
_cell.angle_gamma   90.00
#
_symmetry.space_group_name_H-M   'P 1'
#
loop_
_entity.id
_entity.type
_entity.pdbx_description
1 polymer ?
#
loop_
_entity_poly.entity_id
_entity_poly.type
_entity_poly.pdbx_seq_one_letter_code
_entity_poly.pdbx_strand_id
1 'polypeptide(L)'
;MIRNRIAELGISQTELAARVGEHFQTISAIINGRREATIPLSVRIDEALNLSSGTIALTQTKYLVSKEINEKQAESMKEKRHIILEKIKANGGFWSYQGIPESLDDDAVIEAALVHLDLEDLALLLGIWSKAHIKRVWKERLVSQGKRMNVLNYILAVKLFGINNPDKYLSRYAHVY
;
A
#
# COMPACT_ATOMS: atom_id res chain seq x y z
N MET A 1 14.50 2.74 18.83
CA MET A 1 14.96 1.94 19.99
C MET A 1 16.24 2.50 20.58
N ILE A 2 17.42 2.47 19.92
CA ILE A 2 18.71 2.98 20.47
C ILE A 2 18.59 4.42 20.98
N ARG A 3 17.98 5.33 20.19
CA ARG A 3 17.81 6.75 20.57
C ARG A 3 17.08 6.93 21.90
N ASN A 4 15.98 6.18 22.10
CA ASN A 4 15.22 6.26 23.35
C ASN A 4 16.05 5.72 24.54
N ARG A 5 16.78 4.62 24.32
CA ARG A 5 17.60 4.05 25.38
C ARG A 5 18.78 4.91 25.80
N ILE A 6 19.42 5.61 24.84
CA ILE A 6 20.44 6.63 25.11
C ILE A 6 19.85 7.74 26.01
N ALA A 7 18.67 8.25 25.67
CA ALA A 7 18.00 9.29 26.44
C ALA A 7 17.63 8.81 27.87
N GLU A 8 17.12 7.59 28.02
CA GLU A 8 16.82 6.99 29.33
C GLU A 8 18.06 6.86 30.22
N LEU A 9 19.22 6.53 29.63
CA LEU A 9 20.48 6.38 30.35
C LEU A 9 21.21 7.70 30.55
N GLY A 10 20.71 8.80 29.96
CA GLY A 10 21.36 10.14 30.07
C GLY A 10 22.71 10.24 29.39
N ILE A 11 22.99 9.37 28.39
CA ILE A 11 24.27 9.36 27.67
C ILE A 11 24.13 10.00 26.29
N SER A 12 25.22 10.52 25.73
CA SER A 12 25.28 11.04 24.37
C SER A 12 25.63 9.96 23.35
N GLN A 13 25.36 10.23 22.05
CA GLN A 13 25.82 9.36 20.97
C GLN A 13 27.38 9.26 20.92
N THR A 14 28.05 10.33 21.27
CA THR A 14 29.53 10.35 21.36
C THR A 14 30.01 9.42 22.47
N GLU A 15 29.34 9.45 23.60
CA GLU A 15 29.67 8.57 24.72
C GLU A 15 29.37 7.10 24.40
N LEU A 16 28.25 6.80 23.74
CA LEU A 16 27.98 5.46 23.26
C LEU A 16 29.08 5.00 22.28
N ALA A 17 29.48 5.84 21.32
CA ALA A 17 30.54 5.52 20.37
C ALA A 17 31.84 5.15 21.09
N ALA A 18 32.24 5.94 22.09
CA ALA A 18 33.41 5.65 22.91
C ALA A 18 33.30 4.32 23.66
N ARG A 19 32.14 4.03 24.28
CA ARG A 19 31.89 2.77 25.02
C ARG A 19 31.98 1.51 24.14
N VAL A 20 31.55 1.62 22.88
CA VAL A 20 31.57 0.47 21.95
C VAL A 20 32.83 0.43 21.06
N GLY A 21 33.75 1.37 21.24
CA GLY A 21 34.98 1.43 20.46
C GLY A 21 34.79 1.74 18.98
N GLU A 22 33.84 2.64 18.66
CA GLU A 22 33.52 3.04 17.31
C GLU A 22 33.58 4.56 17.11
N HIS A 23 33.62 4.99 15.84
CA HIS A 23 33.52 6.40 15.52
C HIS A 23 32.10 6.93 15.70
N PHE A 24 31.95 8.17 16.16
CA PHE A 24 30.66 8.84 16.28
C PHE A 24 29.81 8.76 14.99
N GLN A 25 30.45 8.96 13.82
CA GLN A 25 29.76 8.89 12.51
C GLN A 25 29.12 7.51 12.26
N THR A 26 29.80 6.41 12.68
CA THR A 26 29.25 5.05 12.57
C THR A 26 27.99 4.91 13.43
N ILE A 27 28.07 5.30 14.70
CA ILE A 27 26.93 5.20 15.62
C ILE A 27 25.79 6.11 15.17
N SER A 28 26.09 7.35 14.76
CA SER A 28 25.07 8.26 14.21
C SER A 28 24.39 7.70 12.96
N ALA A 29 25.15 7.09 12.05
CA ALA A 29 24.58 6.45 10.84
C ALA A 29 23.65 5.27 11.18
N ILE A 30 24.03 4.45 12.17
CA ILE A 30 23.21 3.31 12.66
C ILE A 30 21.91 3.83 13.31
N ILE A 31 22.00 4.82 14.21
CA ILE A 31 20.84 5.40 14.89
C ILE A 31 19.84 6.03 13.90
N ASN A 32 20.35 6.60 12.81
CA ASN A 32 19.51 7.22 11.76
C ASN A 32 19.11 6.26 10.63
N GLY A 33 19.40 4.95 10.77
CA GLY A 33 19.03 3.92 9.78
C GLY A 33 19.76 4.01 8.45
N ARG A 34 20.86 4.76 8.37
CA ARG A 34 21.69 4.91 7.17
C ARG A 34 22.75 3.81 7.01
N ARG A 35 23.00 3.08 8.07
CA ARG A 35 23.95 1.96 8.13
C ARG A 35 23.45 0.90 9.08
N GLU A 36 23.72 -0.36 8.74
CA GLU A 36 23.43 -1.50 9.58
C GLU A 36 24.59 -1.74 10.58
N ALA A 37 24.23 -2.17 11.79
CA ALA A 37 25.22 -2.67 12.73
C ALA A 37 25.62 -4.10 12.35
N THR A 38 26.92 -4.38 12.35
CA THR A 38 27.38 -5.77 12.27
C THR A 38 27.01 -6.52 13.56
N ILE A 39 26.93 -7.85 13.49
CA ILE A 39 26.60 -8.65 14.68
C ILE A 39 27.54 -8.37 15.87
N PRO A 40 28.88 -8.31 15.70
CA PRO A 40 29.76 -7.95 16.81
C PRO A 40 29.50 -6.56 17.37
N LEU A 41 29.19 -5.58 16.51
CA LEU A 41 28.89 -4.23 16.95
C LEU A 41 27.54 -4.16 17.66
N SER A 42 26.53 -4.87 17.19
CA SER A 42 25.21 -4.91 17.84
C SER A 42 25.30 -5.48 19.26
N VAL A 43 26.10 -6.50 19.48
CA VAL A 43 26.33 -7.07 20.83
C VAL A 43 27.01 -6.02 21.74
N ARG A 44 28.05 -5.33 21.27
CA ARG A 44 28.68 -4.24 22.05
C ARG A 44 27.70 -3.10 22.38
N ILE A 45 26.83 -2.76 21.43
CA ILE A 45 25.78 -1.75 21.68
C ILE A 45 24.77 -2.25 22.72
N ASP A 46 24.34 -3.52 22.65
CA ASP A 46 23.44 -4.12 23.64
C ASP A 46 24.05 -4.03 25.06
N GLU A 47 25.31 -4.41 25.20
CA GLU A 47 26.05 -4.34 26.47
C GLU A 47 26.14 -2.89 26.98
N ALA A 48 26.57 -1.95 26.13
CA ALA A 48 26.72 -0.55 26.50
C ALA A 48 25.41 0.14 26.89
N LEU A 49 24.28 -0.36 26.39
CA LEU A 49 22.93 0.15 26.68
C LEU A 49 22.18 -0.68 27.73
N ASN A 50 22.80 -1.65 28.39
CA ASN A 50 22.18 -2.58 29.32
C ASN A 50 20.92 -3.26 28.71
N LEU A 51 21.04 -3.75 27.49
CA LEU A 51 20.02 -4.52 26.79
C LEU A 51 20.39 -6.01 26.82
N SER A 52 19.41 -6.89 26.65
CA SER A 52 19.67 -8.31 26.46
C SER A 52 20.47 -8.53 25.16
N SER A 53 21.46 -9.42 25.21
CA SER A 53 22.29 -9.73 24.05
C SER A 53 21.46 -10.18 22.85
N GLY A 54 21.74 -9.61 21.67
CA GLY A 54 21.01 -9.87 20.43
C GLY A 54 19.80 -8.96 20.17
N THR A 55 19.46 -8.07 21.12
CA THR A 55 18.29 -7.18 20.98
C THR A 55 18.39 -6.27 19.74
N ILE A 56 19.56 -5.63 19.52
CA ILE A 56 19.77 -4.76 18.37
C ILE A 56 19.76 -5.57 17.07
N ALA A 57 20.49 -6.68 17.01
CA ALA A 57 20.55 -7.53 15.83
C ALA A 57 19.18 -8.07 15.43
N LEU A 58 18.39 -8.58 16.39
CA LEU A 58 17.03 -9.09 16.13
C LEU A 58 16.09 -7.97 15.66
N THR A 59 16.18 -6.79 16.25
CA THR A 59 15.34 -5.65 15.85
C THR A 59 15.69 -5.18 14.44
N GLN A 60 16.98 -5.10 14.11
CA GLN A 60 17.45 -4.77 12.77
C GLN A 60 16.97 -5.79 11.75
N THR A 61 17.12 -7.09 12.03
CA THR A 61 16.64 -8.17 11.16
C THR A 61 15.14 -8.07 10.91
N LYS A 62 14.32 -7.88 11.96
CA LYS A 62 12.88 -7.70 11.80
C LYS A 62 12.53 -6.50 10.91
N TYR A 63 13.23 -5.39 11.09
CA TYR A 63 13.04 -4.20 10.25
C TYR A 63 13.38 -4.48 8.79
N LEU A 64 14.52 -5.12 8.50
CA LEU A 64 14.95 -5.46 7.15
C LEU A 64 14.00 -6.43 6.46
N VAL A 65 13.54 -7.46 7.17
CA VAL A 65 12.54 -8.41 6.66
C VAL A 65 11.22 -7.68 6.33
N SER A 66 10.75 -6.82 7.24
CA SER A 66 9.51 -6.05 6.99
C SER A 66 9.65 -5.10 5.79
N LYS A 67 10.80 -4.45 5.66
CA LYS A 67 11.11 -3.57 4.53
C LYS A 67 11.07 -4.34 3.20
N GLU A 68 11.76 -5.48 3.13
CA GLU A 68 11.81 -6.34 1.94
C GLU A 68 10.41 -6.83 1.54
N ILE A 69 9.59 -7.27 2.52
CA ILE A 69 8.21 -7.69 2.28
C ILE A 69 7.39 -6.54 1.69
N ASN A 70 7.50 -5.33 2.28
CA ASN A 70 6.76 -4.16 1.82
C ASN A 70 7.18 -3.74 0.41
N GLU A 71 8.48 -3.78 0.08
CA GLU A 71 8.99 -3.46 -1.25
C GLU A 71 8.49 -4.45 -2.30
N LYS A 72 8.50 -5.75 -2.02
CA LYS A 72 7.94 -6.78 -2.91
C LYS A 72 6.43 -6.64 -3.10
N GLN A 73 5.70 -6.31 -2.04
CA GLN A 73 4.26 -6.05 -2.14
C GLN A 73 3.96 -4.81 -3.00
N ALA A 74 4.72 -3.73 -2.82
CA ALA A 74 4.56 -2.50 -3.61
C ALA A 74 4.86 -2.76 -5.10
N GLU A 75 5.89 -3.53 -5.43
CA GLU A 75 6.23 -3.91 -6.81
C GLU A 75 5.13 -4.77 -7.44
N SER A 76 4.66 -5.80 -6.72
CA SER A 76 3.55 -6.64 -7.16
C SER A 76 2.26 -5.83 -7.39
N MET A 77 1.98 -4.81 -6.57
CA MET A 77 0.83 -3.93 -6.77
C MET A 77 0.98 -3.05 -8.02
N LYS A 78 2.18 -2.52 -8.28
CA LYS A 78 2.47 -1.75 -9.50
C LYS A 78 2.28 -2.60 -10.75
N GLU A 79 2.79 -3.84 -10.76
CA GLU A 79 2.63 -4.76 -11.87
C GLU A 79 1.17 -5.09 -12.14
N LYS A 80 0.40 -5.42 -11.10
CA LYS A 80 -1.05 -5.68 -11.24
C LYS A 80 -1.80 -4.45 -11.76
N ARG A 81 -1.46 -3.25 -11.27
CA ARG A 81 -2.05 -2.00 -11.74
C ARG A 81 -1.75 -1.77 -13.22
N HIS A 82 -0.52 -2.01 -13.65
CA HIS A 82 -0.12 -1.91 -15.07
C HIS A 82 -0.93 -2.85 -15.95
N ILE A 83 -1.10 -4.12 -15.55
CA ILE A 83 -1.93 -5.09 -16.27
C ILE A 83 -3.38 -4.59 -16.43
N ILE A 84 -3.97 -4.02 -15.37
CA ILE A 84 -5.31 -3.45 -15.42
C ILE A 84 -5.38 -2.30 -16.44
N LEU A 85 -4.43 -1.37 -16.41
CA LEU A 85 -4.39 -0.23 -17.33
C LEU A 85 -4.27 -0.68 -18.80
N GLU A 86 -3.42 -1.66 -19.10
CA GLU A 86 -3.28 -2.22 -20.45
C GLU A 86 -4.57 -2.90 -20.91
N LYS A 87 -5.25 -3.64 -20.04
CA LYS A 87 -6.55 -4.25 -20.37
C LYS A 87 -7.63 -3.22 -20.62
N ILE A 88 -7.73 -2.15 -19.80
CA ILE A 88 -8.66 -1.04 -20.03
C ILE A 88 -8.40 -0.41 -21.39
N LYS A 89 -7.14 -0.16 -21.72
CA LYS A 89 -6.71 0.43 -23.00
C LYS A 89 -7.08 -0.49 -24.19
N ALA A 90 -6.82 -1.78 -24.08
CA ALA A 90 -7.18 -2.76 -25.10
C ALA A 90 -8.69 -2.83 -25.37
N ASN A 91 -9.51 -2.56 -24.37
CA ASN A 91 -10.98 -2.53 -24.45
C ASN A 91 -11.54 -1.13 -24.79
N GLY A 92 -10.70 -0.23 -25.35
CA GLY A 92 -11.12 1.10 -25.79
C GLY A 92 -11.26 2.12 -24.66
N GLY A 93 -10.84 1.82 -23.45
CA GLY A 93 -10.69 2.81 -22.39
C GLY A 93 -9.59 3.80 -22.74
N PHE A 94 -9.69 5.01 -22.21
CA PHE A 94 -8.71 6.09 -22.40
C PHE A 94 -8.57 6.64 -23.83
N TRP A 95 -9.45 6.26 -24.79
CA TRP A 95 -9.36 6.75 -26.17
C TRP A 95 -9.40 8.29 -26.29
N SER A 96 -10.09 8.97 -25.36
CA SER A 96 -10.18 10.42 -25.28
C SER A 96 -9.28 11.04 -24.21
N TYR A 97 -8.54 10.21 -23.47
CA TYR A 97 -7.67 10.68 -22.39
C TYR A 97 -6.33 11.15 -22.95
N GLN A 98 -6.01 12.44 -22.77
CA GLN A 98 -4.77 13.05 -23.28
C GLN A 98 -3.59 12.97 -22.29
N GLY A 99 -3.80 12.43 -21.09
CA GLY A 99 -2.77 12.26 -20.08
C GLY A 99 -2.05 10.92 -20.14
N ILE A 100 -1.21 10.68 -19.15
CA ILE A 100 -0.52 9.39 -18.94
C ILE A 100 -1.43 8.54 -18.07
N PRO A 101 -1.96 7.37 -18.52
CA PRO A 101 -2.88 6.54 -17.74
C PRO A 101 -2.34 6.14 -16.36
N GLU A 102 -1.03 5.96 -16.25
CA GLU A 102 -0.34 5.63 -14.99
C GLU A 102 -0.45 6.74 -13.94
N SER A 103 -0.72 7.99 -14.34
CA SER A 103 -0.89 9.13 -13.44
C SER A 103 -2.31 9.27 -12.88
N LEU A 104 -3.27 8.47 -13.36
CA LEU A 104 -4.64 8.46 -12.84
C LEU A 104 -4.66 8.06 -11.36
N ASP A 105 -5.57 8.68 -10.60
CA ASP A 105 -5.84 8.22 -9.24
C ASP A 105 -6.54 6.84 -9.23
N ASP A 106 -6.53 6.21 -8.09
CA ASP A 106 -7.12 4.87 -7.94
C ASP A 106 -8.61 4.85 -8.24
N ASP A 107 -9.34 5.90 -7.87
CA ASP A 107 -10.78 5.99 -8.12
C ASP A 107 -11.08 6.08 -9.63
N ALA A 108 -10.27 6.81 -10.39
CA ALA A 108 -10.42 6.90 -11.85
C ALA A 108 -10.08 5.56 -12.55
N VAL A 109 -9.06 4.86 -12.06
CA VAL A 109 -8.71 3.52 -12.61
C VAL A 109 -9.81 2.51 -12.29
N ILE A 110 -10.34 2.50 -11.06
CA ILE A 110 -11.46 1.63 -10.68
C ILE A 110 -12.69 1.93 -11.54
N GLU A 111 -13.06 3.20 -11.71
CA GLU A 111 -14.18 3.61 -12.56
C GLU A 111 -14.01 3.11 -14.00
N ALA A 112 -12.86 3.37 -14.60
CA ALA A 112 -12.56 2.93 -15.97
C ALA A 112 -12.59 1.39 -16.10
N ALA A 113 -12.04 0.67 -15.12
CA ALA A 113 -12.08 -0.78 -15.08
C ALA A 113 -13.51 -1.33 -14.99
N LEU A 114 -14.35 -0.76 -14.13
CA LEU A 114 -15.76 -1.17 -13.98
C LEU A 114 -16.58 -0.96 -15.28
N VAL A 115 -16.18 -0.02 -16.13
CA VAL A 115 -16.85 0.30 -17.39
C VAL A 115 -16.32 -0.54 -18.55
N HIS A 116 -15.01 -0.78 -18.61
CA HIS A 116 -14.36 -1.34 -19.79
C HIS A 116 -13.89 -2.79 -19.66
N LEU A 117 -13.77 -3.33 -18.44
CA LEU A 117 -13.36 -4.71 -18.23
C LEU A 117 -14.56 -5.64 -18.13
N ASP A 118 -14.38 -6.89 -18.57
CA ASP A 118 -15.34 -7.94 -18.34
C ASP A 118 -15.32 -8.46 -16.87
N LEU A 119 -16.29 -9.32 -16.53
CA LEU A 119 -16.44 -9.80 -15.16
C LEU A 119 -15.25 -10.65 -14.68
N GLU A 120 -14.57 -11.34 -15.58
CA GLU A 120 -13.39 -12.17 -15.23
C GLU A 120 -12.21 -11.27 -14.87
N ASP A 121 -11.98 -10.24 -15.67
CA ASP A 121 -10.91 -9.25 -15.44
C ASP A 121 -11.17 -8.34 -14.23
N LEU A 122 -12.44 -8.09 -13.89
CA LEU A 122 -12.79 -7.33 -12.68
C LEU A 122 -12.30 -7.99 -11.38
N ALA A 123 -12.05 -9.30 -11.39
CA ALA A 123 -11.44 -9.98 -10.24
C ALA A 123 -10.03 -9.45 -9.93
N LEU A 124 -9.30 -8.92 -10.93
CA LEU A 124 -7.98 -8.33 -10.75
C LEU A 124 -8.01 -7.10 -9.83
N LEU A 125 -9.11 -6.34 -9.83
CA LEU A 125 -9.29 -5.19 -8.95
C LEU A 125 -9.17 -5.57 -7.47
N LEU A 126 -9.71 -6.74 -7.09
CA LEU A 126 -9.66 -7.25 -5.72
C LEU A 126 -8.25 -7.65 -5.27
N GLY A 127 -7.33 -7.80 -6.23
CA GLY A 127 -5.91 -8.02 -5.96
C GLY A 127 -5.14 -6.76 -5.57
N ILE A 128 -5.73 -5.56 -5.72
CA ILE A 128 -5.11 -4.27 -5.43
C ILE A 128 -5.95 -3.50 -4.41
N TRP A 129 -7.27 -3.40 -4.64
CA TRP A 129 -8.17 -2.59 -3.82
C TRP A 129 -9.17 -3.44 -3.03
N SER A 130 -9.54 -2.96 -1.86
CA SER A 130 -10.58 -3.62 -1.08
C SER A 130 -11.94 -3.56 -1.78
N LYS A 131 -12.75 -4.61 -1.60
CA LYS A 131 -14.13 -4.63 -2.12
C LYS A 131 -14.97 -3.43 -1.65
N ALA A 132 -14.69 -2.92 -0.46
CA ALA A 132 -15.37 -1.75 0.08
C ALA A 132 -15.00 -0.47 -0.70
N HIS A 133 -13.71 -0.30 -1.06
CA HIS A 133 -13.25 0.82 -1.89
C HIS A 133 -13.88 0.77 -3.28
N ILE A 134 -13.78 -0.37 -3.97
CA ILE A 134 -14.39 -0.57 -5.29
C ILE A 134 -15.89 -0.27 -5.26
N LYS A 135 -16.60 -0.75 -4.22
CA LYS A 135 -18.04 -0.50 -4.05
C LYS A 135 -18.37 0.97 -3.80
N ARG A 136 -17.52 1.70 -3.07
CA ARG A 136 -17.66 3.14 -2.87
C ARG A 136 -17.57 3.88 -4.21
N VAL A 137 -16.51 3.63 -4.99
CA VAL A 137 -16.30 4.25 -6.31
C VAL A 137 -17.47 3.95 -7.25
N TRP A 138 -17.89 2.68 -7.31
CA TRP A 138 -19.05 2.28 -8.10
C TRP A 138 -20.30 3.10 -7.76
N LYS A 139 -20.62 3.26 -6.46
CA LYS A 139 -21.78 4.03 -6.02
C LYS A 139 -21.68 5.51 -6.39
N GLU A 140 -20.53 6.10 -6.11
CA GLU A 140 -20.31 7.54 -6.28
C GLU A 140 -20.20 7.94 -7.75
N ARG A 141 -19.62 7.10 -8.59
CA ARG A 141 -19.29 7.47 -9.97
C ARG A 141 -20.16 6.82 -11.03
N LEU A 142 -20.64 5.57 -10.84
CA LEU A 142 -21.44 4.88 -11.84
C LEU A 142 -22.95 4.88 -11.50
N VAL A 143 -23.31 4.54 -10.26
CA VAL A 143 -24.73 4.51 -9.88
C VAL A 143 -25.34 5.92 -9.95
N SER A 144 -24.59 6.95 -9.59
CA SER A 144 -25.01 8.36 -9.69
C SER A 144 -25.32 8.82 -11.10
N GLN A 145 -24.81 8.14 -12.16
CA GLN A 145 -25.12 8.47 -13.57
C GLN A 145 -26.52 8.04 -14.01
N GLY A 146 -27.30 7.38 -13.14
CA GLY A 146 -28.70 7.07 -13.37
C GLY A 146 -28.94 6.09 -14.54
N LYS A 147 -29.98 6.37 -15.33
CA LYS A 147 -30.49 5.45 -16.38
C LYS A 147 -29.44 5.02 -17.41
N ARG A 148 -28.47 5.87 -17.71
CA ARG A 148 -27.42 5.58 -18.69
C ARG A 148 -26.58 4.34 -18.36
N MET A 149 -26.41 4.05 -17.08
CA MET A 149 -25.58 2.94 -16.60
C MET A 149 -26.40 1.81 -15.94
N ASN A 150 -27.72 1.79 -16.09
CA ASN A 150 -28.57 0.85 -15.35
C ASN A 150 -28.22 -0.61 -15.59
N VAL A 151 -27.99 -1.02 -16.85
CA VAL A 151 -27.67 -2.42 -17.18
C VAL A 151 -26.34 -2.82 -16.55
N LEU A 152 -25.31 -2.00 -16.70
CA LEU A 152 -24.00 -2.23 -16.11
C LEU A 152 -24.10 -2.28 -14.57
N ASN A 153 -24.77 -1.29 -13.97
CA ASN A 153 -24.96 -1.23 -12.52
C ASN A 153 -25.71 -2.45 -11.98
N TYR A 154 -26.70 -2.97 -12.71
CA TYR A 154 -27.42 -4.19 -12.34
C TYR A 154 -26.48 -5.41 -12.35
N ILE A 155 -25.69 -5.57 -13.41
CA ILE A 155 -24.72 -6.67 -13.54
C ILE A 155 -23.68 -6.61 -12.41
N LEU A 156 -23.11 -5.45 -12.17
CA LEU A 156 -22.11 -5.25 -11.10
C LEU A 156 -22.71 -5.50 -9.71
N ALA A 157 -23.94 -5.04 -9.46
CA ALA A 157 -24.64 -5.29 -8.21
C ALA A 157 -24.75 -6.77 -7.90
N VAL A 158 -25.18 -7.57 -8.88
CA VAL A 158 -25.40 -9.02 -8.72
C VAL A 158 -24.06 -9.76 -8.72
N LYS A 159 -23.25 -9.59 -9.76
CA LYS A 159 -22.09 -10.45 -10.02
C LYS A 159 -20.87 -10.09 -9.19
N LEU A 160 -20.57 -8.81 -9.05
CA LEU A 160 -19.37 -8.35 -8.31
C LEU A 160 -19.67 -8.16 -6.82
N PHE A 161 -20.83 -7.57 -6.49
CA PHE A 161 -21.15 -7.21 -5.11
C PHE A 161 -22.06 -8.19 -4.39
N GLY A 162 -22.70 -9.13 -5.10
CA GLY A 162 -23.59 -10.14 -4.51
C GLY A 162 -24.86 -9.54 -3.88
N ILE A 163 -25.43 -8.51 -4.50
CA ILE A 163 -26.63 -7.84 -4.00
C ILE A 163 -27.86 -8.62 -4.45
N ASN A 164 -28.62 -9.19 -3.52
CA ASN A 164 -29.76 -10.04 -3.80
C ASN A 164 -30.97 -9.31 -4.43
N ASN A 165 -31.15 -8.03 -4.11
CA ASN A 165 -32.22 -7.22 -4.69
C ASN A 165 -31.64 -5.94 -5.29
N PRO A 166 -31.08 -6.03 -6.52
CA PRO A 166 -30.38 -4.92 -7.16
C PRO A 166 -31.31 -3.74 -7.47
N ASP A 167 -32.55 -3.98 -7.89
CA ASP A 167 -33.50 -2.90 -8.21
C ASP A 167 -33.82 -2.03 -6.99
N LYS A 168 -34.14 -2.66 -5.87
CA LYS A 168 -34.39 -1.97 -4.60
C LYS A 168 -33.12 -1.29 -4.08
N TYR A 169 -31.94 -1.86 -4.33
CA TYR A 169 -30.68 -1.28 -3.92
C TYR A 169 -30.35 -0.04 -4.75
N LEU A 170 -30.40 -0.15 -6.08
CA LEU A 170 -30.06 0.91 -7.02
C LEU A 170 -31.04 2.10 -6.94
N SER A 171 -32.34 1.84 -6.75
CA SER A 171 -33.33 2.91 -6.60
C SER A 171 -33.08 3.85 -5.41
N ARG A 172 -32.34 3.41 -4.40
CA ARG A 172 -31.94 4.25 -3.26
C ARG A 172 -30.82 5.25 -3.56
N TYR A 173 -30.05 4.98 -4.61
CA TYR A 173 -28.85 5.76 -4.96
C TYR A 173 -28.96 6.39 -6.34
N ALA A 174 -29.90 5.98 -7.16
CA ALA A 174 -30.21 6.66 -8.41
C ALA A 174 -30.89 7.97 -8.06
N HIS A 175 -30.15 9.07 -8.10
CA HIS A 175 -30.77 10.38 -8.07
C HIS A 175 -31.67 10.50 -9.30
N VAL A 176 -32.96 10.61 -9.04
CA VAL A 176 -33.96 10.88 -10.09
C VAL A 176 -33.71 12.32 -10.55
N TYR A 177 -33.08 12.47 -11.71
CA TYR A 177 -33.17 13.69 -12.53
C TYR A 177 -34.08 13.42 -13.71
#